data_491cda7ab80cfda34cc214ee50617189
#
_entry.id   491cda7ab80cfda34cc214ee50617189
#
_cell.length_a   1.000
_cell.length_b   1.000
_cell.length_c   1.000
_cell.angle_alpha   90.00
_cell.angle_beta   90.00
_cell.angle_gamma   90.00
#
_symmetry.space_group_name_H-M   'P 1'
#
loop_
_entity.id
_entity.type
_entity.pdbx_description
1 polymer ?
#
loop_
_entity_poly.entity_id
_entity_poly.type
_entity_poly.pdbx_seq_one_letter_code
_entity_poly.pdbx_strand_id
1 'polypeptide(L)'
;MAAPSHRRSLRKRRTLAVSAAVVAAGVGAGVFVMSANADGVDLYHQTLAAKDGWAASGTGTTGGAKADSAHTFTVSTRAQLVKALGSASDTTPRIIKVKGTIDANTDDSGRKLTCADYASGTGYSLSAYLKTYDPATYGRSKLPSGAQEKARAAAQAKQAKNIVFKVPANTTIVGVPGTDAGITGGMLQIQNVDNVIVRNLTFSATEDCFPQWDPTDGDDGNWNSNYDSVSLRGATHVWADHNTFTDAPHFDKANPTYFGREYQIHDGALDITKGSDLVTVERNRFTDHDKTMLIGSSDKDSTGKLRVSIHHNVWKGIVQRAPLARLGQIHIYNNVYDTTTVNGYAPQYSINSRAKAQVVAEANHWTVPSGGKVAKLLSGDGTGSVAGSGNLVNGTVTDLVAAYNAASSKKIRTTVNWTPTLTAGFQASAKNLPAELAGTTGAGVLK
;
A
#
# COMPACT_ATOMS: atom_id res chain seq x y z
N MET A 1 58.83 67.96 -32.99
CA MET A 1 58.58 68.12 -31.57
C MET A 1 57.41 67.22 -31.21
N ALA A 2 57.68 66.05 -30.71
CA ALA A 2 56.70 65.01 -30.45
C ALA A 2 56.45 64.92 -28.97
N ALA A 3 55.19 64.81 -28.60
CA ALA A 3 54.74 64.53 -27.22
C ALA A 3 54.36 63.05 -27.09
N PRO A 4 54.65 62.39 -25.93
CA PRO A 4 54.52 60.95 -25.78
C PRO A 4 53.11 60.55 -25.35
N SER A 5 52.65 59.40 -25.85
CA SER A 5 51.43 58.71 -25.53
C SER A 5 51.46 57.97 -24.21
N HIS A 6 50.53 58.22 -23.30
CA HIS A 6 50.30 57.42 -22.12
C HIS A 6 49.19 56.39 -22.34
N ARG A 7 49.53 55.10 -22.30
CA ARG A 7 48.59 53.99 -22.19
C ARG A 7 48.04 53.93 -20.77
N ARG A 8 46.69 54.00 -20.59
CA ARG A 8 45.97 53.68 -19.35
C ARG A 8 45.45 52.26 -19.42
N SER A 9 45.84 51.46 -18.46
CA SER A 9 45.31 50.12 -18.22
C SER A 9 43.92 50.17 -17.62
N LEU A 10 42.94 49.47 -18.21
CA LEU A 10 41.62 49.33 -17.68
C LEU A 10 41.58 48.19 -16.67
N ARG A 11 41.45 48.52 -15.37
CA ARG A 11 41.08 47.59 -14.30
C ARG A 11 39.59 47.31 -14.36
N LYS A 12 39.22 46.04 -14.60
CA LYS A 12 37.85 45.56 -14.44
C LYS A 12 37.47 45.57 -12.97
N ARG A 13 36.54 46.44 -12.58
CA ARG A 13 35.85 46.39 -11.31
C ARG A 13 34.72 45.33 -11.39
N ARG A 14 34.76 44.32 -10.52
CA ARG A 14 33.64 43.43 -10.26
C ARG A 14 32.67 44.17 -9.37
N THR A 15 31.46 44.40 -9.86
CA THR A 15 30.37 44.93 -9.05
C THR A 15 29.66 43.74 -8.37
N LEU A 16 29.71 43.71 -7.04
CA LEU A 16 28.84 42.84 -6.25
C LEU A 16 27.42 43.49 -6.24
N ALA A 17 26.46 42.80 -6.77
CA ALA A 17 25.05 43.16 -6.58
C ALA A 17 24.59 42.60 -5.25
N VAL A 18 24.30 43.48 -4.28
CA VAL A 18 23.59 43.15 -3.05
C VAL A 18 22.11 43.26 -3.38
N SER A 19 21.41 42.14 -3.41
CA SER A 19 19.95 42.13 -3.54
C SER A 19 19.32 42.31 -2.17
N ALA A 20 18.68 43.43 -1.93
CA ALA A 20 17.85 43.68 -0.76
C ALA A 20 16.54 42.89 -0.90
N ALA A 21 16.26 42.03 0.06
CA ALA A 21 14.98 41.32 0.16
C ALA A 21 13.94 42.28 0.75
N VAL A 22 12.94 42.65 -0.05
CA VAL A 22 11.71 43.30 0.43
C VAL A 22 10.76 42.20 0.90
N VAL A 23 10.47 42.19 2.19
CA VAL A 23 9.40 41.36 2.76
C VAL A 23 8.06 42.08 2.47
N ALA A 24 7.31 41.58 1.50
CA ALA A 24 5.91 41.91 1.33
C ALA A 24 5.06 40.77 1.88
N ALA A 25 4.34 41.02 2.96
CA ALA A 25 3.28 40.16 3.46
C ALA A 25 2.12 40.18 2.44
N GLY A 26 1.92 39.10 1.72
CA GLY A 26 0.81 38.92 0.78
C GLY A 26 0.21 37.53 0.95
N VAL A 27 -1.11 37.52 1.15
CA VAL A 27 -1.99 36.37 1.37
C VAL A 27 -1.82 35.29 0.27
N GLY A 28 -1.57 34.11 0.71
CA GLY A 28 -1.86 32.78 0.19
C GLY A 28 -2.08 32.53 -1.30
N ALA A 29 -1.02 32.19 -2.00
CA ALA A 29 -1.09 31.19 -3.06
C ALA A 29 -0.06 30.12 -2.67
N GLY A 30 -0.56 28.95 -2.26
CA GLY A 30 0.30 27.80 -1.97
C GLY A 30 1.08 27.43 -3.24
N VAL A 31 2.33 27.79 -3.27
CA VAL A 31 3.26 27.30 -4.27
C VAL A 31 3.46 25.81 -3.94
N PHE A 32 2.85 24.94 -4.79
CA PHE A 32 3.20 23.52 -4.81
C PHE A 32 4.70 23.40 -4.99
N VAL A 33 5.40 23.08 -3.94
CA VAL A 33 6.66 22.37 -4.09
C VAL A 33 6.25 20.93 -4.42
N MET A 34 6.01 20.64 -5.72
CA MET A 34 6.29 19.28 -6.19
C MET A 34 7.61 18.91 -5.55
N SER A 35 7.71 17.72 -4.95
CA SER A 35 9.00 17.16 -4.60
C SER A 35 9.81 17.10 -5.89
N ALA A 36 10.39 18.26 -6.26
CA ALA A 36 11.43 18.31 -7.24
C ALA A 36 12.47 17.35 -6.70
N ASN A 37 12.87 16.37 -7.51
CA ASN A 37 14.02 15.53 -7.27
C ASN A 37 15.07 16.39 -6.56
N ALA A 38 15.41 16.06 -5.31
CA ALA A 38 16.50 16.69 -4.61
C ALA A 38 17.69 16.64 -5.56
N ASP A 39 18.25 17.78 -5.87
CA ASP A 39 19.20 17.99 -6.95
C ASP A 39 20.17 16.82 -7.13
N GLY A 40 20.05 16.08 -8.23
CA GLY A 40 21.04 15.14 -8.71
C GLY A 40 20.94 13.67 -8.28
N VAL A 41 19.95 13.27 -7.45
CA VAL A 41 19.75 11.85 -7.13
C VAL A 41 18.76 11.26 -8.12
N ASP A 42 19.18 10.24 -8.87
CA ASP A 42 18.30 9.55 -9.80
C ASP A 42 17.16 8.80 -9.06
N LEU A 43 16.06 8.52 -9.77
CA LEU A 43 14.88 7.85 -9.22
C LEU A 43 15.23 6.56 -8.45
N TYR A 44 16.24 5.85 -8.89
CA TYR A 44 16.59 4.52 -8.40
C TYR A 44 17.32 4.56 -7.05
N HIS A 45 18.07 5.64 -6.79
CA HIS A 45 18.81 5.88 -5.54
C HIS A 45 18.09 6.83 -4.58
N GLN A 46 16.87 7.25 -4.93
CA GLN A 46 16.10 8.16 -4.09
C GLN A 46 15.70 7.50 -2.77
N THR A 47 15.87 8.21 -1.67
CA THR A 47 15.50 7.79 -0.31
C THR A 47 14.27 8.55 0.18
N LEU A 48 13.60 8.02 1.19
CA LEU A 48 12.50 8.74 1.82
C LEU A 48 12.98 10.08 2.41
N ALA A 49 12.21 11.13 2.19
CA ALA A 49 12.53 12.45 2.71
C ALA A 49 12.51 12.49 4.25
N ALA A 50 13.34 13.36 4.83
CA ALA A 50 13.34 13.55 6.28
C ALA A 50 11.97 14.03 6.79
N LYS A 51 11.50 13.45 7.89
CA LYS A 51 10.20 13.74 8.53
C LYS A 51 8.98 13.35 7.68
N ASP A 52 9.13 12.53 6.66
CA ASP A 52 8.04 12.09 5.80
C ASP A 52 7.45 10.77 6.30
N GLY A 53 6.58 10.86 7.28
CA GLY A 53 5.94 9.73 7.92
C GLY A 53 6.85 8.87 8.80
N TRP A 54 6.27 7.81 9.36
CA TRP A 54 6.95 6.96 10.33
C TRP A 54 8.21 6.27 9.78
N ALA A 55 8.26 5.94 8.50
CA ALA A 55 9.45 5.31 7.91
C ALA A 55 10.67 6.26 7.82
N ALA A 56 10.47 7.56 8.05
CA ALA A 56 11.57 8.53 8.19
C ALA A 56 12.14 8.61 9.61
N SER A 57 11.60 7.84 10.57
CA SER A 57 12.07 7.83 11.96
C SER A 57 13.47 7.21 12.07
N GLY A 58 14.24 7.65 13.05
CA GLY A 58 15.57 7.08 13.34
C GLY A 58 16.53 7.19 12.14
N THR A 59 16.91 6.06 11.57
CA THR A 59 17.82 6.00 10.39
C THR A 59 17.16 6.40 9.09
N GLY A 60 15.82 6.50 9.07
CA GLY A 60 15.04 6.68 7.85
C GLY A 60 15.06 5.44 6.93
N THR A 61 14.38 5.54 5.79
CA THR A 61 14.31 4.47 4.79
C THR A 61 15.11 4.86 3.55
N THR A 62 16.15 4.10 3.28
CA THR A 62 17.09 4.34 2.17
C THR A 62 17.07 3.22 1.12
N GLY A 63 16.46 2.09 1.43
CA GLY A 63 16.39 0.94 0.53
C GLY A 63 17.77 0.53 0.02
N GLY A 64 17.85 0.34 -1.29
CA GLY A 64 19.07 -0.01 -2.01
C GLY A 64 19.95 1.18 -2.43
N ALA A 65 19.77 2.39 -1.89
CA ALA A 65 20.50 3.58 -2.37
C ALA A 65 22.04 3.47 -2.36
N LYS A 66 22.57 2.54 -1.58
CA LYS A 66 24.02 2.23 -1.53
C LYS A 66 24.43 1.07 -2.45
N ALA A 67 23.56 0.58 -3.31
CA ALA A 67 23.89 -0.49 -4.23
C ALA A 67 24.89 -0.02 -5.27
N ASP A 68 25.89 -0.86 -5.53
CA ASP A 68 26.83 -0.67 -6.63
C ASP A 68 26.24 -1.21 -7.97
N SER A 69 27.00 -1.10 -9.03
CA SER A 69 26.56 -1.56 -10.35
C SER A 69 26.37 -3.08 -10.43
N ALA A 70 27.09 -3.87 -9.61
CA ALA A 70 26.94 -5.33 -9.56
C ALA A 70 25.64 -5.76 -8.85
N HIS A 71 25.09 -4.89 -8.01
CA HIS A 71 23.86 -5.11 -7.27
C HIS A 71 22.68 -4.25 -7.78
N THR A 72 22.82 -3.68 -8.99
CA THR A 72 21.76 -2.94 -9.69
C THR A 72 21.27 -3.76 -10.89
N PHE A 73 20.06 -4.27 -10.80
CA PHE A 73 19.49 -5.20 -11.77
C PHE A 73 18.36 -4.53 -12.58
N THR A 74 18.24 -4.89 -13.86
CA THR A 74 17.03 -4.62 -14.65
C THR A 74 16.37 -5.95 -14.96
N VAL A 75 15.10 -6.09 -14.60
CA VAL A 75 14.34 -7.33 -14.70
C VAL A 75 13.04 -7.13 -15.46
N SER A 76 12.66 -8.09 -16.29
CA SER A 76 11.41 -8.10 -17.06
C SER A 76 10.71 -9.47 -17.03
N THR A 77 11.29 -10.45 -16.36
CA THR A 77 10.70 -11.79 -16.20
C THR A 77 10.74 -12.24 -14.75
N ARG A 78 9.87 -13.19 -14.41
CA ARG A 78 9.84 -13.83 -13.08
C ARG A 78 11.21 -14.41 -12.70
N ALA A 79 11.85 -15.18 -13.60
CA ALA A 79 13.14 -15.79 -13.34
C ALA A 79 14.24 -14.75 -13.04
N GLN A 80 14.25 -13.62 -13.77
CA GLN A 80 15.17 -12.51 -13.51
C GLN A 80 14.88 -11.84 -12.16
N LEU A 81 13.62 -11.64 -11.80
CA LEU A 81 13.23 -11.07 -10.51
C LEU A 81 13.69 -11.98 -9.35
N VAL A 82 13.44 -13.27 -9.42
CA VAL A 82 13.88 -14.25 -8.42
C VAL A 82 15.41 -14.24 -8.26
N LYS A 83 16.14 -14.20 -9.39
CA LYS A 83 17.61 -14.12 -9.37
C LYS A 83 18.11 -12.82 -8.75
N ALA A 84 17.48 -11.68 -9.06
CA ALA A 84 17.87 -10.36 -8.52
C ALA A 84 17.57 -10.23 -7.01
N LEU A 85 16.47 -10.81 -6.54
CA LEU A 85 16.14 -10.87 -5.12
C LEU A 85 17.15 -11.72 -4.33
N GLY A 86 17.60 -12.82 -4.88
CA GLY A 86 18.57 -13.71 -4.23
C GLY A 86 18.04 -14.34 -2.94
N SER A 87 18.88 -14.41 -1.91
CA SER A 87 18.48 -14.95 -0.60
C SER A 87 17.76 -13.90 0.24
N ALA A 88 16.67 -14.28 0.90
CA ALA A 88 15.95 -13.42 1.84
C ALA A 88 16.79 -12.99 3.06
N SER A 89 17.87 -13.70 3.38
CA SER A 89 18.80 -13.37 4.47
C SER A 89 19.97 -12.49 4.02
N ASP A 90 20.08 -12.17 2.74
CA ASP A 90 21.12 -11.28 2.22
C ASP A 90 20.79 -9.83 2.60
N THR A 91 21.78 -9.11 3.12
CA THR A 91 21.65 -7.72 3.54
C THR A 91 22.40 -6.74 2.63
N THR A 92 23.01 -7.25 1.56
CA THR A 92 23.71 -6.40 0.57
C THR A 92 22.70 -5.44 -0.09
N PRO A 93 22.98 -4.13 -0.08
CA PRO A 93 22.10 -3.17 -0.74
C PRO A 93 21.90 -3.51 -2.22
N ARG A 94 20.64 -3.45 -2.70
CA ARG A 94 20.32 -3.76 -4.11
C ARG A 94 19.21 -2.89 -4.66
N ILE A 95 19.31 -2.61 -5.94
CA ILE A 95 18.28 -1.93 -6.72
C ILE A 95 17.77 -2.89 -7.78
N ILE A 96 16.46 -3.10 -7.82
CA ILE A 96 15.78 -3.94 -8.80
C ILE A 96 14.85 -3.06 -9.63
N LYS A 97 15.25 -2.77 -10.87
CA LYS A 97 14.51 -1.98 -11.83
C LYS A 97 13.60 -2.89 -12.64
N VAL A 98 12.30 -2.80 -12.42
CA VAL A 98 11.29 -3.59 -13.15
C VAL A 98 10.95 -2.88 -14.45
N LYS A 99 11.15 -3.55 -15.59
CA LYS A 99 10.85 -3.04 -16.92
C LYS A 99 9.71 -3.84 -17.54
N GLY A 100 8.56 -3.20 -17.72
CA GLY A 100 7.33 -3.86 -18.16
C GLY A 100 6.68 -4.70 -17.05
N THR A 101 5.64 -5.44 -17.39
CA THR A 101 4.87 -6.26 -16.43
C THR A 101 5.47 -7.66 -16.32
N ILE A 102 5.78 -8.08 -15.11
CA ILE A 102 6.23 -9.44 -14.78
C ILE A 102 5.01 -10.28 -14.40
N ASP A 103 4.72 -11.34 -15.16
CA ASP A 103 3.72 -12.34 -14.80
C ASP A 103 4.34 -13.38 -13.85
N ALA A 104 3.88 -13.36 -12.59
CA ALA A 104 4.35 -14.29 -11.56
C ALA A 104 3.88 -15.73 -11.79
N ASN A 105 2.80 -15.93 -12.54
CA ASN A 105 2.31 -17.25 -12.92
C ASN A 105 3.03 -17.79 -14.17
N THR A 106 4.36 -17.69 -14.18
CA THR A 106 5.22 -18.34 -15.19
C THR A 106 6.25 -19.22 -14.51
N ASP A 107 6.69 -20.28 -15.19
CA ASP A 107 7.87 -21.03 -14.77
C ASP A 107 9.16 -20.33 -15.20
N ASP A 108 10.32 -20.91 -14.88
CA ASP A 108 11.62 -20.32 -15.20
C ASP A 108 11.93 -20.30 -16.71
N SER A 109 11.18 -21.07 -17.53
CA SER A 109 11.25 -21.01 -18.99
C SER A 109 10.35 -19.95 -19.61
N GLY A 110 9.47 -19.33 -18.81
CA GLY A 110 8.48 -18.35 -19.25
C GLY A 110 7.14 -18.97 -19.67
N ARG A 111 6.92 -20.28 -19.49
CA ARG A 111 5.63 -20.93 -19.74
C ARG A 111 4.62 -20.48 -18.69
N LYS A 112 3.44 -20.06 -19.12
CA LYS A 112 2.34 -19.73 -18.19
C LYS A 112 1.88 -20.95 -17.42
N LEU A 113 1.65 -20.74 -16.11
CA LEU A 113 1.09 -21.70 -15.18
C LEU A 113 -0.34 -21.33 -14.85
N THR A 114 -1.20 -22.34 -14.78
CA THR A 114 -2.61 -22.23 -14.44
C THR A 114 -2.89 -22.85 -13.06
N CYS A 115 -4.07 -22.63 -12.51
CA CYS A 115 -4.50 -23.33 -11.30
C CYS A 115 -4.48 -24.86 -11.47
N ALA A 116 -4.75 -25.36 -12.68
CA ALA A 116 -4.64 -26.80 -12.97
C ALA A 116 -3.19 -27.32 -12.90
N ASP A 117 -2.20 -26.51 -13.34
CA ASP A 117 -0.78 -26.88 -13.20
C ASP A 117 -0.39 -27.01 -11.73
N TYR A 118 -0.81 -26.09 -10.88
CA TYR A 118 -0.56 -26.12 -9.44
C TYR A 118 -1.28 -27.29 -8.74
N ALA A 119 -2.52 -27.61 -9.16
CA ALA A 119 -3.30 -28.72 -8.62
C ALA A 119 -2.77 -30.09 -9.05
N SER A 120 -2.07 -30.15 -10.18
CA SER A 120 -1.58 -31.41 -10.77
C SER A 120 -0.80 -32.26 -9.77
N GLY A 121 -1.16 -33.53 -9.63
CA GLY A 121 -0.52 -34.50 -8.72
C GLY A 121 -0.80 -34.28 -7.23
N THR A 122 -1.69 -33.36 -6.85
CA THR A 122 -2.07 -33.13 -5.43
C THR A 122 -3.33 -33.89 -5.01
N GLY A 123 -4.14 -34.33 -5.97
CA GLY A 123 -5.46 -34.92 -5.71
C GLY A 123 -6.56 -33.90 -5.41
N TYR A 124 -6.28 -32.59 -5.54
CA TYR A 124 -7.28 -31.54 -5.38
C TYR A 124 -8.16 -31.42 -6.63
N SER A 125 -9.45 -31.27 -6.40
CA SER A 125 -10.35 -30.68 -7.36
C SER A 125 -11.40 -29.84 -6.62
N LEU A 126 -11.80 -28.69 -7.18
CA LEU A 126 -12.80 -27.83 -6.56
C LEU A 126 -14.13 -28.54 -6.35
N SER A 127 -14.56 -29.36 -7.31
CA SER A 127 -15.81 -30.13 -7.21
C SER A 127 -15.79 -31.16 -6.06
N ALA A 128 -14.66 -31.86 -5.86
CA ALA A 128 -14.52 -32.78 -4.74
C ALA A 128 -14.42 -32.03 -3.39
N TYR A 129 -13.76 -30.87 -3.37
CA TYR A 129 -13.69 -30.01 -2.19
C TYR A 129 -15.07 -29.52 -1.78
N LEU A 130 -15.85 -28.95 -2.70
CA LEU A 130 -17.20 -28.47 -2.47
C LEU A 130 -18.11 -29.61 -1.96
N LYS A 131 -18.06 -30.80 -2.59
CA LYS A 131 -18.84 -31.97 -2.14
C LYS A 131 -18.47 -32.41 -0.71
N THR A 132 -17.16 -32.37 -0.37
CA THR A 132 -16.67 -32.85 0.93
C THR A 132 -17.01 -31.89 2.08
N TYR A 133 -17.00 -30.58 1.81
CA TYR A 133 -17.17 -29.56 2.84
C TYR A 133 -18.47 -28.76 2.69
N ASP A 134 -19.46 -29.35 2.03
CA ASP A 134 -20.80 -28.77 1.93
C ASP A 134 -21.36 -28.51 3.34
N PRO A 135 -21.69 -27.27 3.70
CA PRO A 135 -22.20 -26.94 5.03
C PRO A 135 -23.47 -27.72 5.44
N ALA A 136 -24.26 -28.21 4.48
CA ALA A 136 -25.42 -29.02 4.76
C ALA A 136 -25.07 -30.41 5.37
N THR A 137 -23.87 -30.93 5.06
CA THR A 137 -23.42 -32.23 5.56
C THR A 137 -22.20 -32.14 6.48
N TYR A 138 -21.25 -31.25 6.20
CA TYR A 138 -20.04 -31.04 7.01
C TYR A 138 -20.32 -30.18 8.25
N GLY A 139 -21.29 -29.29 8.18
CA GLY A 139 -21.64 -28.30 9.20
C GLY A 139 -20.72 -27.06 9.15
N ARG A 140 -20.95 -26.15 10.13
CA ARG A 140 -20.26 -24.85 10.22
C ARG A 140 -19.46 -24.66 11.50
N SER A 141 -19.19 -25.72 12.30
CA SER A 141 -18.58 -25.62 13.63
C SER A 141 -17.07 -25.82 13.65
N LYS A 142 -16.46 -26.21 12.55
CA LYS A 142 -15.03 -26.53 12.47
C LYS A 142 -14.47 -26.28 11.08
N LEU A 143 -13.19 -25.96 11.02
CA LEU A 143 -12.46 -25.82 9.74
C LEU A 143 -12.42 -27.14 8.94
N PRO A 144 -12.37 -27.09 7.60
CA PRO A 144 -12.11 -28.23 6.75
C PRO A 144 -10.87 -29.00 7.20
N SER A 145 -10.95 -30.32 7.17
CA SER A 145 -9.84 -31.21 7.51
C SER A 145 -9.97 -32.53 6.71
N GLY A 146 -8.88 -33.30 6.61
CA GLY A 146 -8.86 -34.56 5.89
C GLY A 146 -8.24 -34.47 4.50
N ALA A 147 -8.54 -35.42 3.62
CA ALA A 147 -7.81 -35.61 2.36
C ALA A 147 -7.94 -34.41 1.41
N GLN A 148 -9.15 -33.88 1.20
CA GLN A 148 -9.36 -32.77 0.27
C GLN A 148 -8.74 -31.45 0.76
N GLU A 149 -8.77 -31.16 2.07
CA GLU A 149 -8.09 -29.99 2.62
C GLU A 149 -6.55 -30.12 2.53
N LYS A 150 -6.01 -31.30 2.78
CA LYS A 150 -4.59 -31.58 2.55
C LYS A 150 -4.19 -31.39 1.08
N ALA A 151 -5.04 -31.85 0.16
CA ALA A 151 -4.81 -31.69 -1.28
C ALA A 151 -4.87 -30.21 -1.70
N ARG A 152 -5.86 -29.45 -1.17
CA ARG A 152 -5.99 -28.00 -1.37
C ARG A 152 -4.72 -27.28 -0.88
N ALA A 153 -4.31 -27.55 0.36
CA ALA A 153 -3.13 -26.91 0.94
C ALA A 153 -1.83 -27.27 0.17
N ALA A 154 -1.73 -28.50 -0.35
CA ALA A 154 -0.60 -28.89 -1.18
C ALA A 154 -0.57 -28.16 -2.53
N ALA A 155 -1.73 -27.94 -3.17
CA ALA A 155 -1.85 -27.16 -4.39
C ALA A 155 -1.51 -25.69 -4.15
N GLN A 156 -2.04 -25.09 -3.08
CA GLN A 156 -1.74 -23.73 -2.65
C GLN A 156 -0.24 -23.55 -2.35
N ALA A 157 0.42 -24.52 -1.71
CA ALA A 157 1.86 -24.46 -1.45
C ALA A 157 2.71 -24.51 -2.74
N LYS A 158 2.25 -25.22 -3.77
CA LYS A 158 2.90 -25.17 -5.09
C LYS A 158 2.75 -23.78 -5.73
N GLN A 159 1.57 -23.20 -5.67
CA GLN A 159 1.36 -21.84 -6.15
C GLN A 159 2.23 -20.85 -5.35
N ALA A 160 2.20 -20.89 -4.03
CA ALA A 160 3.01 -20.04 -3.16
C ALA A 160 4.50 -20.08 -3.50
N LYS A 161 5.05 -21.27 -3.73
CA LYS A 161 6.45 -21.44 -4.11
C LYS A 161 6.81 -20.68 -5.40
N ASN A 162 5.84 -20.50 -6.28
CA ASN A 162 6.04 -19.84 -7.57
C ASN A 162 5.83 -18.33 -7.50
N ILE A 163 4.76 -17.86 -6.82
CA ILE A 163 4.32 -16.47 -6.89
C ILE A 163 4.77 -15.60 -5.70
N VAL A 164 5.28 -16.19 -4.62
CA VAL A 164 5.71 -15.43 -3.43
C VAL A 164 7.18 -15.08 -3.55
N PHE A 165 7.46 -13.80 -3.73
CA PHE A 165 8.80 -13.22 -3.84
C PHE A 165 9.25 -12.70 -2.49
N LYS A 166 10.25 -13.35 -1.89
CA LYS A 166 10.82 -12.91 -0.60
C LYS A 166 11.81 -11.78 -0.84
N VAL A 167 11.51 -10.60 -0.30
CA VAL A 167 12.34 -9.40 -0.46
C VAL A 167 13.36 -9.32 0.67
N PRO A 168 14.65 -9.23 0.38
CA PRO A 168 15.70 -9.07 1.42
C PRO A 168 15.78 -7.62 1.93
N ALA A 169 16.53 -7.40 3.01
CA ALA A 169 16.80 -6.08 3.56
C ALA A 169 17.57 -5.17 2.57
N ASN A 170 17.56 -3.87 2.81
CA ASN A 170 18.28 -2.87 2.03
C ASN A 170 17.98 -2.94 0.52
N THR A 171 16.70 -3.12 0.18
CA THR A 171 16.27 -3.33 -1.20
C THR A 171 15.38 -2.19 -1.69
N THR A 172 15.66 -1.68 -2.88
CA THR A 172 14.72 -0.83 -3.66
C THR A 172 14.20 -1.64 -4.84
N ILE A 173 12.87 -1.79 -4.94
CA ILE A 173 12.19 -2.34 -6.12
C ILE A 173 11.43 -1.19 -6.76
N VAL A 174 11.76 -0.85 -8.00
CA VAL A 174 11.25 0.35 -8.64
C VAL A 174 10.91 0.12 -10.11
N GLY A 175 9.75 0.61 -10.52
CA GLY A 175 9.32 0.57 -11.93
C GLY A 175 10.13 1.52 -12.79
N VAL A 176 10.60 1.03 -13.95
CA VAL A 176 11.30 1.87 -14.94
C VAL A 176 10.30 2.84 -15.56
N PRO A 177 10.55 4.15 -15.52
CA PRO A 177 9.69 5.15 -16.13
C PRO A 177 9.40 4.90 -17.61
N GLY A 178 8.18 5.23 -18.03
CA GLY A 178 7.76 5.06 -19.44
C GLY A 178 7.56 3.60 -19.87
N THR A 179 7.56 2.66 -18.91
CA THR A 179 7.17 1.27 -19.13
C THR A 179 5.96 0.95 -18.26
N ASP A 180 5.13 -0.01 -18.66
CA ASP A 180 4.03 -0.50 -17.83
C ASP A 180 4.59 -1.43 -16.75
N ALA A 181 5.46 -0.86 -15.88
CA ALA A 181 6.17 -1.62 -14.87
C ALA A 181 5.22 -2.16 -13.81
N GLY A 182 5.25 -3.46 -13.57
CA GLY A 182 4.37 -4.08 -12.60
C GLY A 182 4.65 -5.54 -12.35
N ILE A 183 3.90 -6.11 -11.41
CA ILE A 183 3.86 -7.53 -11.09
C ILE A 183 2.40 -7.96 -11.11
N THR A 184 2.05 -8.90 -11.99
CA THR A 184 0.72 -9.50 -12.03
C THR A 184 0.75 -10.90 -11.43
N GLY A 185 -0.27 -11.23 -10.63
CA GLY A 185 -0.42 -12.56 -10.01
C GLY A 185 0.63 -12.91 -8.96
N GLY A 186 1.40 -11.95 -8.46
CA GLY A 186 2.50 -12.19 -7.54
C GLY A 186 2.45 -11.38 -6.25
N MET A 187 3.05 -11.92 -5.19
CA MET A 187 3.14 -11.32 -3.86
C MET A 187 4.58 -10.95 -3.52
N LEU A 188 4.84 -9.69 -3.19
CA LEU A 188 6.08 -9.30 -2.51
C LEU A 188 5.95 -9.56 -1.00
N GLN A 189 6.71 -10.49 -0.47
CA GLN A 189 6.76 -10.77 0.96
C GLN A 189 8.00 -10.11 1.59
N ILE A 190 7.77 -9.09 2.43
CA ILE A 190 8.78 -8.34 3.18
C ILE A 190 8.70 -8.83 4.63
N GLN A 191 9.53 -9.83 4.98
CA GLN A 191 9.38 -10.53 6.26
C GLN A 191 10.65 -10.50 7.10
N ASN A 192 10.54 -9.93 8.32
CA ASN A 192 11.62 -9.83 9.31
C ASN A 192 12.89 -9.18 8.75
N VAL A 193 12.71 -8.17 7.91
CA VAL A 193 13.80 -7.40 7.28
C VAL A 193 13.58 -5.92 7.51
N ASP A 194 14.65 -5.16 7.33
CA ASP A 194 14.69 -3.71 7.50
C ASP A 194 15.03 -3.00 6.19
N ASN A 195 14.54 -1.76 6.02
CA ASN A 195 14.98 -0.84 5.00
C ASN A 195 14.64 -1.28 3.57
N VAL A 196 13.33 -1.24 3.23
CA VAL A 196 12.84 -1.63 1.90
C VAL A 196 12.01 -0.50 1.26
N ILE A 197 12.25 -0.25 0.00
CA ILE A 197 11.49 0.69 -0.85
C ILE A 197 10.81 -0.08 -1.97
N VAL A 198 9.49 0.12 -2.12
CA VAL A 198 8.68 -0.41 -3.24
C VAL A 198 7.96 0.75 -3.90
N ARG A 199 8.29 1.06 -5.15
CA ARG A 199 7.74 2.25 -5.78
C ARG A 199 7.51 2.14 -7.29
N ASN A 200 6.56 2.93 -7.79
CA ASN A 200 6.25 3.09 -9.21
C ASN A 200 5.90 1.76 -9.91
N LEU A 201 5.17 0.88 -9.22
CA LEU A 201 4.79 -0.45 -9.73
C LEU A 201 3.28 -0.65 -9.70
N THR A 202 2.75 -1.28 -10.74
CA THR A 202 1.37 -1.79 -10.72
C THR A 202 1.36 -3.22 -10.20
N PHE A 203 0.58 -3.47 -9.15
CA PHE A 203 0.24 -4.80 -8.66
C PHE A 203 -1.18 -5.13 -9.07
N SER A 204 -1.35 -6.24 -9.78
CA SER A 204 -2.65 -6.65 -10.31
C SER A 204 -2.87 -8.15 -10.19
N ALA A 205 -4.14 -8.56 -10.09
CA ALA A 205 -4.56 -9.96 -10.15
C ALA A 205 -3.71 -10.89 -9.25
N THR A 206 -3.41 -10.47 -8.00
CA THR A 206 -2.76 -11.34 -7.01
C THR A 206 -3.78 -12.33 -6.47
N GLU A 207 -3.90 -13.48 -7.15
CA GLU A 207 -4.99 -14.41 -6.97
C GLU A 207 -4.54 -15.69 -6.26
N ASP A 208 -5.39 -16.20 -5.37
CA ASP A 208 -5.28 -17.54 -4.81
C ASP A 208 -6.12 -18.50 -5.65
N CYS A 209 -5.48 -19.46 -6.31
CA CYS A 209 -6.17 -20.52 -7.03
C CYS A 209 -6.98 -21.46 -6.12
N PHE A 210 -6.68 -21.45 -4.82
CA PHE A 210 -7.16 -22.44 -3.85
C PHE A 210 -7.59 -21.79 -2.53
N PRO A 211 -8.52 -20.81 -2.55
CA PRO A 211 -9.02 -20.20 -1.32
C PRO A 211 -9.56 -21.27 -0.38
N GLN A 212 -9.30 -21.08 0.92
CA GLN A 212 -9.82 -21.98 1.95
C GLN A 212 -11.25 -21.61 2.31
N TRP A 213 -12.14 -22.59 2.35
CA TRP A 213 -13.43 -22.41 2.99
C TRP A 213 -13.27 -22.37 4.51
N ASP A 214 -13.73 -21.31 5.15
CA ASP A 214 -13.84 -21.20 6.60
C ASP A 214 -15.31 -21.09 7.00
N PRO A 215 -15.94 -22.22 7.40
CA PRO A 215 -17.33 -22.20 7.82
C PRO A 215 -17.55 -21.51 9.16
N THR A 216 -16.47 -21.16 9.89
CA THR A 216 -16.53 -20.52 11.22
C THR A 216 -16.31 -19.01 11.17
N ASP A 217 -16.04 -18.45 9.98
CA ASP A 217 -15.86 -17.01 9.78
C ASP A 217 -17.22 -16.29 9.67
N GLY A 218 -17.63 -15.65 10.76
CA GLY A 218 -18.94 -15.06 10.91
C GLY A 218 -20.08 -16.09 10.96
N ASP A 219 -21.30 -15.65 10.68
CA ASP A 219 -22.49 -16.52 10.80
C ASP A 219 -22.63 -17.48 9.60
N ASP A 220 -22.15 -17.08 8.44
CA ASP A 220 -22.35 -17.79 7.16
C ASP A 220 -21.10 -18.46 6.62
N GLY A 221 -19.96 -18.34 7.31
CA GLY A 221 -18.66 -18.74 6.80
C GLY A 221 -18.14 -17.80 5.72
N ASN A 222 -16.90 -18.03 5.25
CA ASN A 222 -16.28 -17.23 4.20
C ASN A 222 -15.21 -18.00 3.43
N TRP A 223 -14.88 -17.55 2.21
CA TRP A 223 -13.73 -18.00 1.45
C TRP A 223 -12.55 -17.08 1.77
N ASN A 224 -11.40 -17.67 2.09
CA ASN A 224 -10.20 -16.95 2.49
C ASN A 224 -9.04 -17.24 1.54
N SER A 225 -8.62 -16.22 0.80
CA SER A 225 -7.38 -16.19 0.05
C SER A 225 -6.18 -15.98 0.95
N ASN A 226 -4.99 -16.30 0.47
CA ASN A 226 -3.75 -16.29 1.26
C ASN A 226 -2.69 -15.31 0.73
N TYR A 227 -2.93 -14.61 -0.36
CA TYR A 227 -1.92 -13.79 -1.02
C TYR A 227 -2.31 -12.32 -1.08
N ASP A 228 -1.48 -11.49 -0.44
CA ASP A 228 -1.51 -10.03 -0.59
C ASP A 228 -0.63 -9.62 -1.78
N SER A 229 -0.89 -8.48 -2.41
CA SER A 229 0.05 -7.96 -3.41
C SER A 229 1.39 -7.58 -2.77
N VAL A 230 1.36 -6.90 -1.62
CA VAL A 230 2.54 -6.61 -0.79
C VAL A 230 2.23 -6.96 0.67
N SER A 231 2.97 -7.87 1.26
CA SER A 231 2.79 -8.34 2.63
C SER A 231 4.00 -8.02 3.50
N LEU A 232 3.81 -7.14 4.48
CA LEU A 232 4.81 -6.81 5.50
C LEU A 232 4.54 -7.65 6.75
N ARG A 233 5.53 -8.42 7.18
CA ARG A 233 5.42 -9.32 8.34
C ARG A 233 6.64 -9.17 9.24
N GLY A 234 6.56 -8.35 10.29
CA GLY A 234 7.69 -8.03 11.16
C GLY A 234 8.79 -7.20 10.47
N ALA A 235 8.46 -6.50 9.40
CA ALA A 235 9.37 -5.63 8.67
C ALA A 235 9.44 -4.24 9.30
N THR A 236 10.57 -3.54 9.14
CA THR A 236 10.75 -2.17 9.62
C THR A 236 11.31 -1.27 8.52
N HIS A 237 11.10 0.05 8.65
CA HIS A 237 11.51 1.06 7.66
C HIS A 237 11.14 0.65 6.23
N VAL A 238 9.82 0.61 5.97
CA VAL A 238 9.31 0.32 4.63
C VAL A 238 8.62 1.55 4.06
N TRP A 239 9.01 1.90 2.84
CA TRP A 239 8.40 2.98 2.08
C TRP A 239 7.73 2.41 0.81
N ALA A 240 6.39 2.48 0.77
CA ALA A 240 5.58 2.11 -0.39
C ALA A 240 5.07 3.40 -1.06
N ASP A 241 5.55 3.69 -2.26
CA ASP A 241 5.38 4.99 -2.91
C ASP A 241 4.99 4.88 -4.38
N HIS A 242 4.00 5.66 -4.81
CA HIS A 242 3.55 5.71 -6.21
C HIS A 242 3.24 4.35 -6.83
N ASN A 243 2.69 3.41 -6.06
CA ASN A 243 2.24 2.13 -6.61
C ASN A 243 0.75 2.18 -6.94
N THR A 244 0.32 1.33 -7.86
CA THR A 244 -1.10 1.05 -8.14
C THR A 244 -1.41 -0.37 -7.73
N PHE A 245 -2.50 -0.55 -6.98
CA PHE A 245 -3.01 -1.85 -6.54
C PHE A 245 -4.42 -2.05 -7.08
N THR A 246 -4.70 -3.20 -7.69
CA THR A 246 -6.00 -3.51 -8.28
C THR A 246 -6.23 -5.01 -8.44
N ASP A 247 -7.48 -5.44 -8.33
CA ASP A 247 -7.87 -6.83 -8.65
C ASP A 247 -8.02 -7.08 -10.17
N ALA A 248 -8.01 -6.00 -10.97
CA ALA A 248 -8.16 -6.13 -12.41
C ALA A 248 -7.12 -7.11 -13.01
N PRO A 249 -7.53 -7.88 -14.05
CA PRO A 249 -8.83 -7.86 -14.69
C PRO A 249 -9.89 -8.79 -14.08
N HIS A 250 -9.57 -9.55 -13.01
CA HIS A 250 -10.42 -10.60 -12.46
C HIS A 250 -11.01 -10.15 -11.11
N PHE A 251 -12.12 -9.45 -11.16
CA PHE A 251 -12.79 -8.94 -9.95
C PHE A 251 -13.51 -10.04 -9.18
N ASP A 252 -13.36 -10.10 -7.85
CA ASP A 252 -14.05 -11.08 -7.00
C ASP A 252 -15.57 -11.07 -7.20
N LYS A 253 -16.14 -9.88 -7.45
CA LYS A 253 -17.59 -9.70 -7.70
C LYS A 253 -18.11 -10.38 -8.97
N ALA A 254 -17.22 -10.80 -9.87
CA ALA A 254 -17.56 -11.59 -11.06
C ALA A 254 -17.43 -13.10 -10.82
N ASN A 255 -16.91 -13.53 -9.67
CA ASN A 255 -16.72 -14.95 -9.37
C ASN A 255 -18.01 -15.66 -8.99
N PRO A 256 -18.05 -17.01 -9.16
CA PRO A 256 -19.17 -17.82 -8.68
C PRO A 256 -19.39 -17.69 -7.17
N THR A 257 -20.59 -17.99 -6.73
CA THR A 257 -20.93 -18.13 -5.32
C THR A 257 -20.96 -19.61 -4.95
N TYR A 258 -20.23 -19.99 -3.92
CA TYR A 258 -20.29 -21.32 -3.32
C TYR A 258 -20.67 -21.23 -1.86
N PHE A 259 -21.52 -22.14 -1.39
CA PHE A 259 -22.04 -22.17 0.00
C PHE A 259 -22.74 -20.87 0.44
N GLY A 260 -23.31 -20.14 -0.53
CA GLY A 260 -23.96 -18.84 -0.29
C GLY A 260 -22.97 -17.67 -0.14
N ARG A 261 -21.68 -17.90 -0.37
CA ARG A 261 -20.62 -16.86 -0.25
C ARG A 261 -19.88 -16.69 -1.57
N GLU A 262 -19.51 -15.46 -1.88
CA GLU A 262 -18.64 -15.12 -3.00
C GLU A 262 -17.32 -15.88 -2.90
N TYR A 263 -16.89 -16.47 -4.01
CA TYR A 263 -15.61 -17.17 -4.07
C TYR A 263 -14.49 -16.15 -4.22
N GLN A 264 -14.04 -15.62 -3.08
CA GLN A 264 -12.97 -14.61 -3.04
C GLN A 264 -11.63 -15.24 -3.34
N ILE A 265 -10.95 -14.75 -4.38
CA ILE A 265 -9.62 -15.17 -4.81
C ILE A 265 -8.54 -14.15 -4.46
N HIS A 266 -8.91 -12.96 -4.01
CA HIS A 266 -7.97 -11.92 -3.56
C HIS A 266 -8.00 -11.79 -2.03
N ASP A 267 -6.83 -11.45 -1.41
CA ASP A 267 -6.74 -11.08 0.00
C ASP A 267 -6.36 -9.59 0.13
N GLY A 268 -5.24 -9.22 0.70
CA GLY A 268 -4.85 -7.82 0.89
C GLY A 268 -4.15 -7.20 -0.33
N ALA A 269 -4.30 -5.88 -0.50
CA ALA A 269 -3.44 -5.15 -1.44
C ALA A 269 -2.08 -4.84 -0.80
N LEU A 270 -2.07 -4.28 0.41
CA LEU A 270 -0.86 -3.99 1.18
C LEU A 270 -1.13 -4.22 2.67
N ASP A 271 -0.65 -5.32 3.22
CA ASP A 271 -0.85 -5.69 4.61
C ASP A 271 0.39 -5.47 5.48
N ILE A 272 0.19 -4.96 6.71
CA ILE A 272 1.23 -4.55 7.65
C ILE A 272 0.99 -5.29 8.96
N THR A 273 1.67 -6.42 9.17
CA THR A 273 1.31 -7.39 10.21
C THR A 273 2.53 -7.91 10.99
N LYS A 274 2.26 -8.71 12.02
CA LYS A 274 3.29 -9.40 12.84
C LYS A 274 4.32 -8.44 13.44
N GLY A 275 3.86 -7.27 13.91
CA GLY A 275 4.73 -6.28 14.52
C GLY A 275 5.62 -5.53 13.53
N SER A 276 5.24 -5.46 12.26
CA SER A 276 5.86 -4.51 11.32
C SER A 276 5.75 -3.09 11.87
N ASP A 277 6.75 -2.25 11.60
CA ASP A 277 6.86 -0.95 12.26
C ASP A 277 7.57 0.07 11.37
N LEU A 278 7.35 1.36 11.62
CA LEU A 278 7.98 2.45 10.88
C LEU A 278 7.73 2.33 9.37
N VAL A 279 6.44 2.37 8.99
CA VAL A 279 6.00 2.24 7.60
C VAL A 279 5.40 3.55 7.11
N THR A 280 5.76 3.95 5.90
CA THR A 280 5.11 5.07 5.17
C THR A 280 4.52 4.56 3.86
N VAL A 281 3.24 4.84 3.65
CA VAL A 281 2.47 4.50 2.45
C VAL A 281 1.97 5.79 1.85
N GLU A 282 2.57 6.24 0.75
CA GLU A 282 2.23 7.53 0.16
C GLU A 282 2.04 7.47 -1.34
N ARG A 283 1.23 8.42 -1.87
CA ARG A 283 1.02 8.62 -3.31
C ARG A 283 0.66 7.35 -4.09
N ASN A 284 0.15 6.32 -3.40
CA ASN A 284 -0.35 5.12 -4.08
C ASN A 284 -1.79 5.31 -4.54
N ARG A 285 -2.18 4.51 -5.51
CA ARG A 285 -3.55 4.36 -5.99
C ARG A 285 -4.04 2.96 -5.65
N PHE A 286 -5.08 2.88 -4.83
CA PHE A 286 -5.79 1.64 -4.53
C PHE A 286 -7.13 1.68 -5.26
N THR A 287 -7.38 0.69 -6.10
CA THR A 287 -8.60 0.66 -6.91
C THR A 287 -9.14 -0.76 -7.06
N ASP A 288 -10.47 -0.86 -7.07
CA ASP A 288 -11.19 -2.11 -7.36
C ASP A 288 -10.68 -3.27 -6.50
N HIS A 289 -10.85 -3.16 -5.18
CA HIS A 289 -10.35 -4.14 -4.23
C HIS A 289 -11.25 -4.26 -2.99
N ASP A 290 -11.40 -5.47 -2.43
CA ASP A 290 -12.22 -5.67 -1.23
C ASP A 290 -11.43 -5.40 0.06
N LYS A 291 -10.48 -6.27 0.42
CA LYS A 291 -9.77 -6.28 1.72
C LYS A 291 -8.43 -5.52 1.66
N THR A 292 -8.45 -4.20 1.44
CA THR A 292 -7.33 -3.46 0.88
C THR A 292 -6.08 -3.37 1.77
N MET A 293 -6.21 -2.97 3.04
CA MET A 293 -5.04 -2.78 3.93
C MET A 293 -5.36 -3.20 5.35
N LEU A 294 -4.69 -4.23 5.83
CA LEU A 294 -4.77 -4.71 7.20
C LEU A 294 -3.53 -4.26 7.98
N ILE A 295 -3.73 -3.55 9.09
CA ILE A 295 -2.68 -3.21 10.05
C ILE A 295 -2.93 -4.01 11.33
N GLY A 296 -2.02 -4.96 11.63
CA GLY A 296 -2.17 -5.91 12.72
C GLY A 296 -2.99 -7.15 12.35
N SER A 297 -2.37 -8.33 12.36
CA SER A 297 -2.95 -9.61 11.94
C SER A 297 -4.05 -10.13 12.87
N SER A 298 -4.06 -9.69 14.13
CA SER A 298 -5.05 -10.07 15.14
C SER A 298 -5.11 -9.03 16.25
N ASP A 299 -6.11 -9.12 17.12
CA ASP A 299 -6.22 -8.27 18.31
C ASP A 299 -5.11 -8.54 19.36
N LYS A 300 -4.25 -9.53 19.10
CA LYS A 300 -3.09 -9.93 19.91
C LYS A 300 -1.76 -9.80 19.13
N ASP A 301 -1.72 -9.00 18.07
CA ASP A 301 -0.46 -8.69 17.38
C ASP A 301 0.49 -7.88 18.29
N SER A 302 1.64 -7.48 17.82
CA SER A 302 2.68 -6.86 18.65
C SER A 302 2.26 -5.46 19.14
N THR A 303 2.18 -5.26 20.44
CA THR A 303 1.98 -3.94 21.06
C THR A 303 3.26 -3.09 20.96
N GLY A 304 3.12 -1.76 20.87
CA GLY A 304 4.24 -0.81 20.75
C GLY A 304 4.93 -0.81 19.39
N LYS A 305 4.35 -1.50 18.42
CA LYS A 305 4.73 -1.56 17.01
C LYS A 305 3.56 -1.05 16.16
N LEU A 306 3.60 -1.31 14.86
CA LEU A 306 2.57 -0.92 13.92
C LEU A 306 2.40 0.61 13.84
N ARG A 307 3.54 1.34 13.82
CA ARG A 307 3.55 2.78 13.57
C ARG A 307 3.55 3.00 12.05
N VAL A 308 2.45 3.55 11.54
CA VAL A 308 2.20 3.65 10.10
C VAL A 308 1.72 5.05 9.73
N SER A 309 2.31 5.67 8.71
CA SER A 309 1.80 6.87 8.05
C SER A 309 1.20 6.51 6.70
N ILE A 310 0.01 7.03 6.42
CA ILE A 310 -0.73 6.79 5.19
C ILE A 310 -1.17 8.16 4.66
N HIS A 311 -0.56 8.64 3.58
CA HIS A 311 -0.85 9.99 3.10
C HIS A 311 -0.77 10.15 1.59
N HIS A 312 -1.49 11.13 1.09
CA HIS A 312 -1.54 11.46 -0.34
C HIS A 312 -1.92 10.29 -1.25
N ASN A 313 -2.62 9.27 -0.73
CA ASN A 313 -3.12 8.15 -1.53
C ASN A 313 -4.51 8.44 -2.08
N VAL A 314 -4.84 7.77 -3.18
CA VAL A 314 -6.18 7.74 -3.77
C VAL A 314 -6.78 6.36 -3.62
N TRP A 315 -8.01 6.31 -3.08
CA TRP A 315 -8.79 5.09 -2.83
C TRP A 315 -10.10 5.18 -3.62
N LYS A 316 -10.33 4.25 -4.54
CA LYS A 316 -11.54 4.23 -5.37
C LYS A 316 -11.99 2.81 -5.68
N GLY A 317 -13.30 2.53 -5.56
CA GLY A 317 -13.80 1.17 -5.72
C GLY A 317 -13.31 0.21 -4.62
N ILE A 318 -13.17 0.73 -3.40
CA ILE A 318 -12.71 -0.02 -2.23
C ILE A 318 -13.89 -0.40 -1.36
N VAL A 319 -14.01 -1.70 -1.03
CA VAL A 319 -15.09 -2.17 -0.16
C VAL A 319 -14.77 -1.86 1.29
N GLN A 320 -13.56 -2.20 1.78
CA GLN A 320 -13.19 -2.10 3.18
C GLN A 320 -11.68 -2.02 3.40
N ARG A 321 -11.27 -1.76 4.64
CA ARG A 321 -9.88 -1.75 5.11
C ARG A 321 -9.02 -0.72 4.37
N ALA A 322 -9.42 0.54 4.44
CA ALA A 322 -8.62 1.64 3.89
C ALA A 322 -8.16 2.66 4.97
N PRO A 323 -7.49 2.22 6.08
CA PRO A 323 -7.17 0.85 6.49
C PRO A 323 -8.12 0.24 7.53
N LEU A 324 -7.98 -1.06 7.85
CA LEU A 324 -8.38 -1.66 9.12
C LEU A 324 -7.18 -1.68 10.06
N ALA A 325 -7.25 -0.94 11.16
CA ALA A 325 -6.15 -0.76 12.10
C ALA A 325 -6.40 -1.45 13.44
N ARG A 326 -5.42 -2.21 13.91
CA ARG A 326 -5.32 -2.81 15.24
C ARG A 326 -4.06 -2.33 15.95
N LEU A 327 -4.15 -2.06 17.24
CA LEU A 327 -3.05 -1.82 18.18
C LEU A 327 -2.17 -0.60 17.93
N GLY A 328 -1.77 -0.29 16.71
CA GLY A 328 -0.71 0.65 16.35
C GLY A 328 -1.03 2.15 16.54
N GLN A 329 -0.06 3.00 16.17
CA GLN A 329 -0.17 4.45 16.04
C GLN A 329 -0.20 4.79 14.55
N ILE A 330 -1.38 5.11 14.04
CA ILE A 330 -1.60 5.27 12.61
C ILE A 330 -1.95 6.73 12.29
N HIS A 331 -1.17 7.38 11.44
CA HIS A 331 -1.41 8.71 10.93
C HIS A 331 -1.95 8.64 9.51
N ILE A 332 -3.16 9.14 9.30
CA ILE A 332 -3.88 9.11 8.01
C ILE A 332 -4.19 10.54 7.62
N TYR A 333 -3.48 11.08 6.63
CA TYR A 333 -3.66 12.48 6.26
C TYR A 333 -3.55 12.72 4.75
N ASN A 334 -4.22 13.74 4.28
CA ASN A 334 -4.21 14.20 2.89
C ASN A 334 -4.48 13.09 1.86
N ASN A 335 -5.33 12.11 2.21
CA ASN A 335 -5.79 11.09 1.25
C ASN A 335 -7.11 11.52 0.61
N VAL A 336 -7.38 10.97 -0.57
CA VAL A 336 -8.65 11.07 -1.28
C VAL A 336 -9.35 9.71 -1.30
N TYR A 337 -10.59 9.67 -0.84
CA TYR A 337 -11.46 8.50 -0.84
C TYR A 337 -12.67 8.76 -1.74
N ASP A 338 -12.80 8.02 -2.83
CA ASP A 338 -14.00 8.00 -3.65
C ASP A 338 -14.81 6.76 -3.29
N THR A 339 -15.93 6.95 -2.60
CA THR A 339 -16.80 5.87 -2.13
C THR A 339 -17.89 5.50 -3.15
N THR A 340 -17.69 5.82 -4.42
CA THR A 340 -18.57 5.36 -5.50
C THR A 340 -18.33 3.87 -5.74
N THR A 341 -19.41 3.12 -5.94
CA THR A 341 -19.34 1.70 -6.34
C THR A 341 -18.73 1.59 -7.73
N VAL A 342 -17.70 0.76 -7.87
CA VAL A 342 -16.99 0.50 -9.12
C VAL A 342 -16.84 -1.02 -9.28
N ASN A 343 -17.10 -1.56 -10.46
CA ASN A 343 -16.95 -2.99 -10.77
C ASN A 343 -17.60 -3.94 -9.74
N GLY A 344 -18.74 -3.52 -9.16
CA GLY A 344 -19.44 -4.27 -8.13
C GLY A 344 -18.88 -4.12 -6.70
N TYR A 345 -17.73 -3.47 -6.53
CA TYR A 345 -17.15 -3.17 -5.21
C TYR A 345 -17.90 -1.99 -4.57
N ALA A 346 -18.86 -2.32 -3.71
CA ALA A 346 -19.68 -1.35 -2.97
C ALA A 346 -19.04 -1.06 -1.61
N PRO A 347 -18.68 0.19 -1.30
CA PRO A 347 -18.01 0.56 -0.06
C PRO A 347 -18.81 0.20 1.19
N GLN A 348 -18.17 -0.46 2.14
CA GLN A 348 -18.71 -0.76 3.48
C GLN A 348 -18.21 0.26 4.51
N TYR A 349 -16.91 0.50 4.54
CA TYR A 349 -16.27 1.54 5.34
C TYR A 349 -14.88 1.88 4.77
N SER A 350 -14.37 3.08 5.10
CA SER A 350 -13.00 3.46 4.79
C SER A 350 -12.05 3.07 5.94
N ILE A 351 -12.16 3.70 7.10
CA ILE A 351 -11.26 3.50 8.23
C ILE A 351 -11.95 2.66 9.32
N ASN A 352 -11.29 1.58 9.75
CA ASN A 352 -11.74 0.79 10.90
C ASN A 352 -10.68 0.86 12.00
N SER A 353 -11.05 1.36 13.19
CA SER A 353 -10.17 1.42 14.36
C SER A 353 -10.67 0.45 15.43
N ARG A 354 -9.86 -0.55 15.76
CA ARG A 354 -10.20 -1.60 16.72
C ARG A 354 -9.00 -2.08 17.52
N ALA A 355 -9.24 -2.94 18.51
CA ALA A 355 -8.20 -3.53 19.35
C ALA A 355 -7.21 -2.49 19.91
N LYS A 356 -7.75 -1.35 20.42
CA LYS A 356 -6.97 -0.23 21.00
C LYS A 356 -6.05 0.50 20.02
N ALA A 357 -6.27 0.40 18.72
CA ALA A 357 -5.55 1.23 17.75
C ALA A 357 -5.76 2.71 18.04
N GLN A 358 -4.74 3.52 17.78
CA GLN A 358 -4.75 4.97 17.97
C GLN A 358 -4.54 5.64 16.62
N VAL A 359 -5.62 6.05 15.99
CA VAL A 359 -5.61 6.66 14.66
C VAL A 359 -5.73 8.17 14.77
N VAL A 360 -4.85 8.90 14.12
CA VAL A 360 -5.01 10.34 13.84
C VAL A 360 -5.36 10.46 12.38
N ALA A 361 -6.59 10.90 12.08
CA ALA A 361 -7.09 11.06 10.71
C ALA A 361 -7.42 12.54 10.45
N GLU A 362 -6.64 13.22 9.63
CA GLU A 362 -6.76 14.65 9.45
C GLU A 362 -6.57 15.12 8.02
N ALA A 363 -7.29 16.17 7.64
CA ALA A 363 -7.23 16.80 6.34
C ALA A 363 -7.33 15.79 5.16
N ASN A 364 -8.20 14.78 5.27
CA ASN A 364 -8.53 13.85 4.19
C ASN A 364 -9.79 14.32 3.45
N HIS A 365 -9.98 13.90 2.20
CA HIS A 365 -11.14 14.24 1.38
C HIS A 365 -11.94 12.98 1.01
N TRP A 366 -13.23 12.96 1.34
CA TRP A 366 -14.17 11.94 0.92
C TRP A 366 -15.15 12.47 -0.11
N THR A 367 -15.29 11.75 -1.22
CA THR A 367 -16.43 11.86 -2.14
C THR A 367 -17.43 10.76 -1.80
N VAL A 368 -18.61 11.15 -1.36
CA VAL A 368 -19.70 10.23 -0.99
C VAL A 368 -20.85 10.44 -1.97
N PRO A 369 -21.34 9.38 -2.65
CA PRO A 369 -22.44 9.51 -3.61
C PRO A 369 -23.73 9.90 -2.92
N SER A 370 -24.69 10.42 -3.68
CA SER A 370 -26.03 10.77 -3.19
C SER A 370 -26.68 9.58 -2.47
N GLY A 371 -27.25 9.83 -1.29
CA GLY A 371 -27.80 8.78 -0.41
C GLY A 371 -26.78 8.01 0.42
N GLY A 372 -25.47 8.20 0.19
CA GLY A 372 -24.42 7.61 1.02
C GLY A 372 -24.41 8.19 2.43
N LYS A 373 -24.02 7.39 3.41
CA LYS A 373 -24.05 7.77 4.83
C LYS A 373 -22.63 8.06 5.35
N VAL A 374 -22.38 9.28 5.81
CA VAL A 374 -21.10 9.67 6.44
C VAL A 374 -20.72 8.75 7.59
N ALA A 375 -21.68 8.31 8.39
CA ALA A 375 -21.45 7.37 9.49
C ALA A 375 -20.82 6.03 9.05
N LYS A 376 -20.95 5.65 7.78
CA LYS A 376 -20.33 4.44 7.24
C LYS A 376 -18.86 4.62 6.82
N LEU A 377 -18.33 5.83 6.84
CA LEU A 377 -16.92 6.05 6.50
C LEU A 377 -15.97 5.49 7.56
N LEU A 378 -16.46 5.39 8.81
CA LEU A 378 -15.75 4.76 9.91
C LEU A 378 -16.38 3.43 10.31
N SER A 379 -15.59 2.59 10.96
CA SER A 379 -16.01 1.37 11.64
C SER A 379 -15.16 1.18 12.90
N GLY A 380 -15.64 0.40 13.88
CA GLY A 380 -14.90 0.14 15.10
C GLY A 380 -15.55 -0.90 15.99
N ASP A 381 -14.78 -1.44 16.95
CA ASP A 381 -15.23 -2.46 17.93
C ASP A 381 -15.56 -1.87 19.32
N GLY A 382 -15.44 -0.55 19.50
CA GLY A 382 -15.60 0.13 20.78
C GLY A 382 -14.32 0.26 21.61
N THR A 383 -13.19 -0.28 21.14
CA THR A 383 -11.90 -0.22 21.87
C THR A 383 -10.87 0.68 21.20
N GLY A 384 -10.99 0.91 19.89
CA GLY A 384 -10.11 1.78 19.11
C GLY A 384 -10.43 3.26 19.31
N SER A 385 -9.47 4.11 18.93
CA SER A 385 -9.58 5.57 18.98
C SER A 385 -9.36 6.17 17.58
N VAL A 386 -10.09 7.24 17.28
CA VAL A 386 -9.84 8.08 16.10
C VAL A 386 -9.92 9.54 16.55
N ALA A 387 -8.86 10.29 16.32
CA ALA A 387 -8.79 11.75 16.52
C ALA A 387 -8.41 12.44 15.20
N GLY A 388 -8.50 13.74 15.15
CA GLY A 388 -8.10 14.55 14.00
C GLY A 388 -9.18 15.50 13.54
N SER A 389 -8.84 16.36 12.60
CA SER A 389 -9.69 17.44 12.12
C SER A 389 -9.43 17.77 10.65
N GLY A 390 -10.17 18.74 10.10
CA GLY A 390 -9.97 19.18 8.72
C GLY A 390 -10.41 18.19 7.63
N ASN A 391 -11.05 17.09 8.02
CA ASN A 391 -11.60 16.12 7.09
C ASN A 391 -12.79 16.69 6.32
N LEU A 392 -12.82 16.53 5.01
CA LEU A 392 -13.89 16.99 4.14
C LEU A 392 -14.72 15.83 3.61
N VAL A 393 -16.03 15.97 3.67
CA VAL A 393 -16.98 15.11 2.95
C VAL A 393 -17.74 15.97 1.94
N ASN A 394 -17.57 15.67 0.67
CA ASN A 394 -18.16 16.46 -0.43
C ASN A 394 -17.88 17.98 -0.28
N GLY A 395 -16.65 18.32 0.11
CA GLY A 395 -16.18 19.69 0.28
C GLY A 395 -16.59 20.37 1.61
N THR A 396 -17.32 19.69 2.48
CA THR A 396 -17.76 20.21 3.80
C THR A 396 -16.92 19.60 4.91
N VAL A 397 -16.40 20.47 5.82
CA VAL A 397 -15.69 20.00 7.03
C VAL A 397 -16.63 19.15 7.89
N THR A 398 -16.19 17.94 8.21
CA THR A 398 -17.06 16.95 8.84
C THR A 398 -16.34 16.25 9.99
N ASP A 399 -16.98 16.20 11.15
CA ASP A 399 -16.57 15.34 12.26
C ASP A 399 -17.05 13.89 12.00
N LEU A 400 -16.15 13.08 11.48
CA LEU A 400 -16.44 11.68 11.13
C LEU A 400 -16.77 10.85 12.37
N VAL A 401 -16.10 11.11 13.50
CA VAL A 401 -16.29 10.34 14.74
C VAL A 401 -17.65 10.68 15.36
N ALA A 402 -18.03 11.95 15.38
CA ALA A 402 -19.36 12.34 15.84
C ALA A 402 -20.46 11.68 14.98
N ALA A 403 -20.32 11.72 13.64
CA ALA A 403 -21.25 11.09 12.73
C ALA A 403 -21.38 9.56 12.94
N TYR A 404 -20.24 8.88 13.08
CA TYR A 404 -20.23 7.43 13.38
C TYR A 404 -20.87 7.16 14.75
N ASN A 405 -20.44 7.89 15.78
CA ASN A 405 -20.93 7.68 17.14
C ASN A 405 -22.41 7.98 17.30
N ALA A 406 -22.98 8.89 16.52
CA ALA A 406 -24.44 9.11 16.51
C ALA A 406 -25.20 7.88 16.00
N ALA A 407 -24.65 7.13 15.06
CA ALA A 407 -25.32 6.03 14.39
C ALA A 407 -24.97 4.62 14.92
N SER A 408 -23.86 4.47 15.66
CA SER A 408 -23.37 3.15 16.11
C SER A 408 -23.56 2.96 17.62
N SER A 409 -23.85 1.72 18.05
CA SER A 409 -23.80 1.33 19.48
C SER A 409 -22.36 1.14 20.00
N LYS A 410 -21.43 0.71 19.14
CA LYS A 410 -20.01 0.57 19.46
C LYS A 410 -19.29 1.88 19.18
N LYS A 411 -19.11 2.72 20.20
CA LYS A 411 -18.54 4.05 20.05
C LYS A 411 -17.03 4.00 19.85
N ILE A 412 -16.51 4.78 18.91
CA ILE A 412 -15.08 5.06 18.74
C ILE A 412 -14.68 6.14 19.76
N ARG A 413 -13.53 5.98 20.42
CA ARG A 413 -12.97 6.97 21.33
C ARG A 413 -12.33 8.10 20.53
N THR A 414 -12.38 9.34 21.06
CA THR A 414 -11.81 10.54 20.41
C THR A 414 -10.40 10.87 20.90
N THR A 415 -9.92 10.21 21.97
CA THR A 415 -8.61 10.51 22.56
C THR A 415 -7.57 9.53 22.07
N VAL A 416 -6.46 10.05 21.55
CA VAL A 416 -5.21 9.32 21.27
C VAL A 416 -4.12 9.84 22.20
N ASN A 417 -3.14 8.99 22.56
CA ASN A 417 -2.09 9.33 23.53
C ASN A 417 -0.75 9.68 22.85
N TRP A 418 -0.80 10.17 21.64
CA TRP A 418 0.37 10.56 20.86
C TRP A 418 0.02 11.67 19.87
N THR A 419 1.05 12.37 19.39
CA THR A 419 0.90 13.42 18.37
C THR A 419 1.84 13.12 17.21
N PRO A 420 1.37 13.19 15.96
CA PRO A 420 2.23 13.07 14.79
C PRO A 420 3.29 14.17 14.77
N THR A 421 4.55 13.80 14.54
CA THR A 421 5.69 14.72 14.44
C THR A 421 6.47 14.61 13.13
N LEU A 422 6.18 13.56 12.36
CA LEU A 422 6.82 13.25 11.08
C LEU A 422 5.80 13.53 9.96
N THR A 423 5.63 14.80 9.63
CA THR A 423 4.52 15.30 8.82
C THR A 423 4.99 16.20 7.68
N ALA A 424 6.15 15.87 7.07
CA ALA A 424 6.59 16.59 5.88
C ALA A 424 5.51 16.52 4.79
N GLY A 425 5.26 17.64 4.12
CA GLY A 425 4.23 17.71 3.09
C GLY A 425 2.78 17.77 3.58
N PHE A 426 2.52 17.77 4.91
CA PHE A 426 1.16 17.90 5.43
C PHE A 426 0.50 19.21 4.97
N GLN A 427 -0.72 19.09 4.46
CA GLN A 427 -1.57 20.20 4.04
C GLN A 427 -2.77 20.29 4.97
N ALA A 428 -2.95 21.42 5.64
CA ALA A 428 -4.07 21.65 6.56
C ALA A 428 -5.44 21.69 5.86
N SER A 429 -5.48 21.91 4.54
CA SER A 429 -6.70 21.95 3.74
C SER A 429 -6.77 20.79 2.75
N ALA A 430 -7.81 19.99 2.86
CA ALA A 430 -8.08 18.89 1.93
C ALA A 430 -8.86 19.31 0.66
N LYS A 431 -9.15 20.61 0.48
CA LYS A 431 -10.08 21.10 -0.56
C LYS A 431 -9.61 20.75 -1.98
N ASN A 432 -8.34 20.92 -2.26
CA ASN A 432 -7.79 20.73 -3.61
C ASN A 432 -7.21 19.33 -3.86
N LEU A 433 -7.13 18.50 -2.83
CA LEU A 433 -6.52 17.17 -2.92
C LEU A 433 -7.04 16.31 -4.09
N PRO A 434 -8.35 16.27 -4.41
CA PRO A 434 -8.81 15.48 -5.55
C PRO A 434 -8.17 15.87 -6.88
N ALA A 435 -8.00 17.17 -7.13
CA ALA A 435 -7.37 17.65 -8.35
C ALA A 435 -5.84 17.41 -8.33
N GLU A 436 -5.20 17.62 -7.18
CA GLU A 436 -3.76 17.46 -7.00
C GLU A 436 -3.31 16.01 -7.14
N LEU A 437 -4.06 15.09 -6.54
CA LEU A 437 -3.69 13.67 -6.52
C LEU A 437 -4.11 12.92 -7.80
N ALA A 438 -5.00 13.47 -8.61
CA ALA A 438 -5.50 12.82 -9.81
C ALA A 438 -4.38 12.40 -10.79
N GLY A 439 -3.35 13.24 -10.95
CA GLY A 439 -2.23 13.00 -11.88
C GLY A 439 -0.88 12.79 -11.21
N THR A 440 -0.83 12.69 -9.88
CA THR A 440 0.42 12.61 -9.10
C THR A 440 0.47 11.37 -8.20
N THR A 441 -0.43 10.41 -8.39
CA THR A 441 -0.50 9.17 -7.60
C THR A 441 -0.55 7.95 -8.48
N GLY A 442 -0.04 6.83 -7.95
CA GLY A 442 -0.01 5.56 -8.64
C GLY A 442 1.23 5.36 -9.51
N ALA A 443 1.32 4.19 -10.11
CA ALA A 443 2.42 3.81 -10.99
C ALA A 443 2.41 4.62 -12.31
N GLY A 444 3.59 4.82 -12.89
CA GLY A 444 3.79 5.46 -14.18
C GLY A 444 3.87 6.99 -14.15
N VAL A 445 3.70 7.63 -12.98
CA VAL A 445 3.78 9.10 -12.86
C VAL A 445 5.20 9.61 -12.60
N LEU A 446 6.07 8.78 -12.03
CA LEU A 446 7.49 9.11 -11.83
C LEU A 446 8.24 9.06 -13.17
N LYS A 447 9.17 10.02 -13.37
CA LYS A 447 9.94 10.16 -14.62
C LYS A 447 11.43 9.98 -14.37
#